data_ae4d4d036a4cc621d9fc9a35c71e6b77
#
_entry.id   ae4d4d036a4cc621d9fc9a35c71e6b77
#
_cell.length_a   1.000
_cell.length_b   1.000
_cell.length_c   1.000
_cell.angle_alpha   90.00
_cell.angle_beta   90.00
_cell.angle_gamma   90.00
#
_symmetry.space_group_name_H-M   'P 1'
#
loop_
_entity.id
_entity.type
_entity.pdbx_description
1 polymer ?
#
loop_
_entity_poly.entity_id
_entity_poly.type
_entity_poly.pdbx_seq_one_letter_code
_entity_poly.pdbx_strand_id
1 'polypeptide(L)'
;GPDDIYVSPSQIRRFNLRTGDTVSGQIRQPKESERYFALLKVEAVNYEDPEVARDKILFDNLTPLYPERKISLEVDKDNFSTRIMDLMIPIGFGQRGLIVSPPRSGKTMLLQAIANSIIASHKDVVPFVLLIDERPEEVTDMQRTVKAEVISSTFDEPAERHVQVAEMVIEKAKRLVEHKKDVVILLDSITRLARAYNSVVPPSGKILSGGVDSNALQRPKRFFGAARNIEEGGSLTIMATALVDTGSRMDEVIFEEFKGTGNAEIQLDRKLADKRVFPSFDIKRSGTRKEELLLDAEQLNRVWILRKLLTTLNTVDSMEFLLEKMSG
;
A
#
# COMPACT_ATOMS: atom_id res chain seq x y z
N GLY A 1 -3.02 22.02 15.04
CA GLY A 1 -4.33 22.44 14.55
C GLY A 1 -5.30 22.75 15.68
N PRO A 2 -6.51 23.24 15.43
CA PRO A 2 -7.49 23.58 16.46
C PRO A 2 -7.99 22.35 17.25
N ASP A 3 -7.94 21.18 16.63
CA ASP A 3 -8.42 19.92 17.22
C ASP A 3 -7.27 19.11 17.86
N ASP A 4 -6.06 19.66 17.94
CA ASP A 4 -4.95 18.98 18.58
C ASP A 4 -5.17 18.84 20.08
N ILE A 5 -4.81 17.67 20.62
CA ILE A 5 -4.93 17.35 22.03
C ILE A 5 -3.52 17.17 22.60
N TYR A 6 -3.25 17.92 23.67
CA TYR A 6 -1.97 17.82 24.37
C TYR A 6 -1.88 16.52 25.19
N VAL A 7 -0.83 15.77 24.96
CA VAL A 7 -0.45 14.58 25.75
C VAL A 7 0.81 14.90 26.52
N SER A 8 0.77 14.71 27.83
CA SER A 8 1.92 15.05 28.69
C SER A 8 3.13 14.13 28.47
N PRO A 9 4.37 14.63 28.63
CA PRO A 9 5.57 13.77 28.55
C PRO A 9 5.55 12.62 29.55
N SER A 10 4.90 12.78 30.72
CA SER A 10 4.74 11.72 31.71
C SER A 10 3.84 10.59 31.21
N GLN A 11 2.74 10.92 30.54
CA GLN A 11 1.85 9.92 29.90
C GLN A 11 2.54 9.22 28.75
N ILE A 12 3.27 9.95 27.90
CA ILE A 12 4.05 9.38 26.80
C ILE A 12 5.05 8.35 27.34
N ARG A 13 5.79 8.67 28.40
CA ARG A 13 6.75 7.74 29.03
C ARG A 13 6.07 6.58 29.73
N ARG A 14 4.99 6.83 30.49
CA ARG A 14 4.29 5.80 31.25
C ARG A 14 3.77 4.69 30.37
N PHE A 15 3.15 5.03 29.24
CA PHE A 15 2.52 4.08 28.32
C PHE A 15 3.40 3.75 27.10
N ASN A 16 4.66 4.22 27.06
CA ASN A 16 5.58 4.04 25.95
C ASN A 16 4.95 4.41 24.60
N LEU A 17 4.27 5.54 24.56
CA LEU A 17 3.58 6.03 23.37
C LEU A 17 4.59 6.45 22.30
N ARG A 18 4.27 6.14 21.06
CA ARG A 18 5.07 6.48 19.88
C ARG A 18 4.23 7.13 18.80
N THR A 19 4.89 7.79 17.86
CA THR A 19 4.23 8.29 16.65
C THR A 19 3.50 7.15 15.95
N GLY A 20 2.24 7.41 15.59
CA GLY A 20 1.37 6.43 14.95
C GLY A 20 0.45 5.66 15.91
N ASP A 21 0.68 5.72 17.24
CA ASP A 21 -0.23 5.13 18.20
C ASP A 21 -1.59 5.87 18.18
N THR A 22 -2.66 5.11 18.19
CA THR A 22 -4.02 5.63 18.41
C THR A 22 -4.35 5.57 19.89
N VAL A 23 -4.58 6.74 20.49
CA VAL A 23 -4.85 6.84 21.94
C VAL A 23 -6.30 7.26 22.15
N SER A 24 -7.03 6.50 22.97
CA SER A 24 -8.38 6.83 23.43
C SER A 24 -8.36 7.18 24.90
N GLY A 25 -9.14 8.18 25.28
CA GLY A 25 -9.15 8.60 26.68
C GLY A 25 -10.02 9.83 26.95
N GLN A 26 -9.99 10.29 28.18
CA GLN A 26 -10.75 11.45 28.64
C GLN A 26 -9.89 12.70 28.46
N ILE A 27 -10.52 13.76 27.97
CA ILE A 27 -9.90 15.06 27.77
C ILE A 27 -10.56 16.13 28.67
N ARG A 28 -9.84 17.19 28.97
CA ARG A 28 -10.36 18.39 29.60
C ARG A 28 -10.23 19.61 28.70
N GLN A 29 -11.07 20.59 28.95
CA GLN A 29 -10.97 21.88 28.28
C GLN A 29 -9.66 22.61 28.62
N PRO A 30 -9.16 23.48 27.72
CA PRO A 30 -8.02 24.34 27.98
C PRO A 30 -8.28 25.25 29.15
N LYS A 31 -7.29 25.50 30.01
CA LYS A 31 -7.29 26.56 30.99
C LYS A 31 -7.00 27.90 30.31
N GLU A 32 -7.20 29.03 31.01
CA GLU A 32 -7.05 30.41 30.47
C GLU A 32 -5.69 30.65 29.78
N SER A 33 -4.61 29.94 30.20
CA SER A 33 -3.27 30.07 29.64
C SER A 33 -2.93 28.95 28.62
N GLU A 34 -3.82 28.02 28.38
CA GLU A 34 -3.60 26.84 27.51
C GLU A 34 -4.30 27.01 26.16
N ARG A 35 -3.66 26.55 25.11
CA ARG A 35 -4.19 26.62 23.73
C ARG A 35 -4.98 25.39 23.30
N TYR A 36 -4.69 24.22 23.91
CA TYR A 36 -5.20 22.93 23.48
C TYR A 36 -5.95 22.21 24.59
N PHE A 37 -6.88 21.35 24.22
CA PHE A 37 -7.41 20.33 25.10
C PHE A 37 -6.28 19.46 25.64
N ALA A 38 -6.40 18.93 26.83
CA ALA A 38 -5.39 18.07 27.42
C ALA A 38 -5.95 16.69 27.74
N LEU A 39 -5.21 15.65 27.41
CA LEU A 39 -5.55 14.29 27.77
C LEU A 39 -5.41 14.09 29.29
N LEU A 40 -6.50 13.74 29.97
CA LEU A 40 -6.51 13.48 31.43
C LEU A 40 -6.12 12.04 31.72
N LYS A 41 -6.73 11.09 31.02
CA LYS A 41 -6.60 9.67 31.29
C LYS A 41 -6.52 8.91 29.97
N VAL A 42 -5.53 8.03 29.84
CA VAL A 42 -5.44 7.07 28.76
C VAL A 42 -6.31 5.87 29.12
N GLU A 43 -7.26 5.52 28.26
CA GLU A 43 -8.18 4.40 28.45
C GLU A 43 -7.83 3.22 27.55
N ALA A 44 -7.35 3.50 26.33
CA ALA A 44 -6.86 2.48 25.40
C ALA A 44 -5.74 3.02 24.52
N VAL A 45 -4.83 2.15 24.09
CA VAL A 45 -3.80 2.39 23.09
C VAL A 45 -3.95 1.34 22.01
N ASN A 46 -4.16 1.77 20.75
CA ASN A 46 -4.42 0.89 19.62
C ASN A 46 -5.54 -0.12 19.88
N TYR A 47 -6.59 0.34 20.55
CA TYR A 47 -7.79 -0.43 20.94
C TYR A 47 -7.56 -1.54 21.98
N GLU A 48 -6.42 -1.53 22.67
CA GLU A 48 -6.07 -2.48 23.73
C GLU A 48 -5.83 -1.76 25.06
N ASP A 49 -5.78 -2.54 26.15
CA ASP A 49 -5.41 -2.01 27.46
C ASP A 49 -4.04 -1.35 27.42
N PRO A 50 -3.87 -0.12 27.97
CA PRO A 50 -2.61 0.60 27.89
C PRO A 50 -1.40 -0.13 28.50
N GLU A 51 -1.62 -0.96 29.52
CA GLU A 51 -0.53 -1.74 30.14
C GLU A 51 -0.08 -2.90 29.23
N VAL A 52 -1.01 -3.53 28.52
CA VAL A 52 -0.70 -4.55 27.50
C VAL A 52 0.02 -3.91 26.32
N ALA A 53 -0.48 -2.77 25.84
CA ALA A 53 0.11 -2.04 24.72
C ALA A 53 1.54 -1.56 25.00
N ARG A 54 1.87 -1.27 26.28
CA ARG A 54 3.21 -0.82 26.67
C ARG A 54 4.30 -1.86 26.44
N ASP A 55 3.99 -3.14 26.65
CA ASP A 55 4.97 -4.22 26.66
C ASP A 55 5.11 -4.93 25.29
N LYS A 56 4.55 -4.35 24.23
CA LYS A 56 4.62 -4.88 22.86
C LYS A 56 6.06 -4.92 22.31
N ILE A 57 6.33 -5.89 21.44
CA ILE A 57 7.57 -5.94 20.66
C ILE A 57 7.48 -4.88 19.55
N LEU A 58 8.53 -4.08 19.42
CA LEU A 58 8.59 -3.04 18.40
C LEU A 58 8.71 -3.62 16.99
N PHE A 59 8.09 -2.97 16.01
CA PHE A 59 8.05 -3.44 14.62
C PHE A 59 9.43 -3.82 14.06
N ASP A 60 10.46 -3.03 14.33
CA ASP A 60 11.81 -3.28 13.82
C ASP A 60 12.50 -4.52 14.45
N ASN A 61 11.98 -5.01 15.56
CA ASN A 61 12.46 -6.21 16.26
C ASN A 61 11.63 -7.47 15.97
N LEU A 62 10.55 -7.34 15.18
CA LEU A 62 9.72 -8.46 14.75
C LEU A 62 10.42 -9.28 13.66
N THR A 63 10.20 -10.59 13.65
CA THR A 63 10.85 -11.52 12.71
C THR A 63 10.11 -11.53 11.36
N PRO A 64 10.75 -11.07 10.26
CA PRO A 64 10.10 -11.06 8.95
C PRO A 64 10.09 -12.44 8.30
N LEU A 65 8.95 -12.81 7.73
CA LEU A 65 8.74 -14.01 6.94
C LEU A 65 8.30 -13.69 5.51
N TYR A 66 8.40 -14.67 4.63
CA TYR A 66 7.72 -14.60 3.34
C TYR A 66 6.20 -14.62 3.50
N PRO A 67 5.43 -14.03 2.57
CA PRO A 67 4.00 -14.22 2.53
C PRO A 67 3.63 -15.70 2.34
N GLU A 68 2.87 -16.27 3.28
CA GLU A 68 2.45 -17.69 3.27
C GLU A 68 0.92 -17.83 3.27
N ARG A 69 0.20 -16.76 3.67
CA ARG A 69 -1.25 -16.71 3.65
C ARG A 69 -1.71 -15.83 2.49
N LYS A 70 -2.49 -16.40 1.59
CA LYS A 70 -3.06 -15.68 0.44
C LYS A 70 -4.14 -14.69 0.89
N ILE A 71 -4.14 -13.50 0.32
CA ILE A 71 -5.26 -12.56 0.40
C ILE A 71 -6.23 -12.94 -0.71
N SER A 72 -7.43 -13.39 -0.36
CA SER A 72 -8.46 -13.72 -1.33
C SER A 72 -9.07 -12.44 -1.91
N LEU A 73 -8.98 -12.28 -3.22
CA LEU A 73 -9.50 -11.14 -3.95
C LEU A 73 -10.73 -11.50 -4.80
N GLU A 74 -10.99 -12.78 -5.03
CA GLU A 74 -12.16 -13.26 -5.76
C GLU A 74 -13.40 -13.26 -4.84
N VAL A 75 -14.16 -12.17 -4.88
CA VAL A 75 -15.37 -11.96 -4.09
C VAL A 75 -16.60 -11.85 -4.97
N ASP A 76 -16.44 -11.25 -6.14
CA ASP A 76 -17.49 -10.99 -7.11
C ASP A 76 -17.15 -11.69 -8.43
N LYS A 77 -18.07 -12.53 -8.91
CA LYS A 77 -17.91 -13.27 -10.17
C LYS A 77 -17.79 -12.37 -11.39
N ASP A 78 -18.34 -11.17 -11.33
CA ASP A 78 -18.34 -10.21 -12.44
C ASP A 78 -17.10 -9.29 -12.42
N ASN A 79 -16.30 -9.33 -11.34
CA ASN A 79 -15.06 -8.56 -11.24
C ASN A 79 -13.87 -9.36 -11.77
N PHE A 80 -13.66 -9.31 -13.09
CA PHE A 80 -12.56 -10.03 -13.74
C PHE A 80 -11.18 -9.55 -13.28
N SER A 81 -11.03 -8.28 -12.87
CA SER A 81 -9.74 -7.75 -12.41
C SER A 81 -9.22 -8.50 -11.20
N THR A 82 -10.04 -8.64 -10.17
CA THR A 82 -9.65 -9.32 -8.92
C THR A 82 -9.58 -10.83 -9.09
N ARG A 83 -10.44 -11.43 -9.94
CA ARG A 83 -10.41 -12.85 -10.26
C ARG A 83 -9.13 -13.25 -11.00
N ILE A 84 -8.73 -12.48 -12.03
CA ILE A 84 -7.49 -12.73 -12.77
C ILE A 84 -6.27 -12.52 -11.87
N MET A 85 -6.27 -11.50 -11.00
CA MET A 85 -5.21 -11.33 -10.02
C MET A 85 -5.11 -12.53 -9.08
N ASP A 86 -6.21 -12.96 -8.53
CA ASP A 86 -6.28 -14.06 -7.59
C ASP A 86 -5.77 -15.38 -8.17
N LEU A 87 -6.01 -15.58 -9.48
CA LEU A 87 -5.56 -16.74 -10.22
C LEU A 87 -4.09 -16.65 -10.66
N MET A 88 -3.70 -15.52 -11.25
CA MET A 88 -2.43 -15.40 -11.98
C MET A 88 -1.34 -14.64 -11.21
N ILE A 89 -1.72 -13.79 -10.27
CA ILE A 89 -0.83 -12.91 -9.53
C ILE A 89 -1.25 -12.93 -8.06
N PRO A 90 -1.15 -14.07 -7.37
CA PRO A 90 -1.63 -14.19 -6.01
C PRO A 90 -0.88 -13.22 -5.09
N ILE A 91 -1.62 -12.55 -4.23
CA ILE A 91 -1.08 -11.62 -3.23
C ILE A 91 -1.22 -12.24 -1.85
N GLY A 92 -0.14 -12.26 -1.10
CA GLY A 92 -0.14 -12.75 0.27
C GLY A 92 -0.05 -11.65 1.31
N PHE A 93 -0.45 -11.96 2.54
CA PHE A 93 -0.24 -11.08 3.68
C PHE A 93 1.26 -10.84 3.90
N GLY A 94 1.66 -9.58 3.89
CA GLY A 94 3.06 -9.16 3.94
C GLY A 94 3.70 -8.91 2.57
N GLN A 95 2.93 -8.95 1.49
CA GLN A 95 3.42 -8.73 0.12
C GLN A 95 3.90 -7.29 -0.09
N ARG A 96 5.00 -7.13 -0.81
CA ARG A 96 5.44 -5.87 -1.42
C ARG A 96 5.10 -5.89 -2.90
N GLY A 97 3.91 -5.42 -3.26
CA GLY A 97 3.43 -5.44 -4.63
C GLY A 97 3.60 -4.10 -5.33
N LEU A 98 4.12 -4.13 -6.55
CA LEU A 98 4.25 -2.97 -7.42
C LEU A 98 3.26 -3.07 -8.57
N ILE A 99 2.36 -2.09 -8.69
CA ILE A 99 1.42 -1.95 -9.80
C ILE A 99 2.04 -0.96 -10.79
N VAL A 100 2.60 -1.48 -11.85
CA VAL A 100 3.27 -0.68 -12.89
C VAL A 100 2.23 -0.17 -13.87
N SER A 101 2.05 1.14 -13.89
CA SER A 101 0.91 1.77 -14.57
C SER A 101 1.33 2.86 -15.55
N PRO A 102 1.17 2.64 -16.86
CA PRO A 102 1.15 3.72 -17.82
C PRO A 102 -0.06 4.65 -17.59
N PRO A 103 -0.03 5.89 -18.08
CA PRO A 103 -1.20 6.77 -18.03
C PRO A 103 -2.44 6.14 -18.69
N ARG A 104 -3.61 6.33 -18.07
CA ARG A 104 -4.92 5.87 -18.56
C ARG A 104 -5.07 4.35 -18.70
N SER A 105 -4.38 3.56 -17.89
CA SER A 105 -4.43 2.09 -17.93
C SER A 105 -5.46 1.46 -16.98
N GLY A 106 -6.29 2.25 -16.29
CA GLY A 106 -7.30 1.75 -15.36
C GLY A 106 -6.81 1.56 -13.92
N LYS A 107 -5.68 2.17 -13.56
CA LYS A 107 -5.03 2.10 -12.25
C LYS A 107 -6.00 2.31 -11.07
N THR A 108 -6.75 3.41 -11.08
CA THR A 108 -7.64 3.81 -9.97
C THR A 108 -8.76 2.79 -9.76
N MET A 109 -9.38 2.32 -10.85
CA MET A 109 -10.42 1.28 -10.76
C MET A 109 -9.86 -0.04 -10.23
N LEU A 110 -8.64 -0.40 -10.59
CA LEU A 110 -7.97 -1.58 -10.05
C LEU A 110 -7.74 -1.47 -8.54
N LEU A 111 -7.26 -0.33 -8.06
CA LEU A 111 -7.07 -0.09 -6.63
C LEU A 111 -8.38 -0.14 -5.85
N GLN A 112 -9.45 0.45 -6.38
CA GLN A 112 -10.80 0.36 -5.80
C GLN A 112 -11.29 -1.09 -5.72
N ALA A 113 -11.09 -1.86 -6.80
CA ALA A 113 -11.47 -3.26 -6.85
C ALA A 113 -10.69 -4.10 -5.82
N ILE A 114 -9.39 -3.92 -5.70
CA ILE A 114 -8.54 -4.59 -4.70
C ILE A 114 -9.00 -4.23 -3.28
N ALA A 115 -9.19 -2.94 -2.99
CA ALA A 115 -9.62 -2.47 -1.68
C ALA A 115 -10.98 -3.08 -1.27
N ASN A 116 -11.96 -3.02 -2.15
CA ASN A 116 -13.29 -3.55 -1.87
C ASN A 116 -13.29 -5.08 -1.71
N SER A 117 -12.47 -5.80 -2.48
CA SER A 117 -12.32 -7.25 -2.33
C SER A 117 -11.69 -7.62 -0.98
N ILE A 118 -10.66 -6.91 -0.54
CA ILE A 118 -10.04 -7.13 0.77
C ILE A 118 -11.04 -6.90 1.89
N ILE A 119 -11.79 -5.80 1.84
CA ILE A 119 -12.80 -5.45 2.86
C ILE A 119 -13.92 -6.49 2.92
N ALA A 120 -14.33 -7.02 1.78
CA ALA A 120 -15.40 -8.01 1.71
C ALA A 120 -14.95 -9.40 2.20
N SER A 121 -13.72 -9.81 1.87
CA SER A 121 -13.21 -11.16 2.17
C SER A 121 -12.52 -11.26 3.54
N HIS A 122 -11.99 -10.17 4.08
CA HIS A 122 -11.17 -10.16 5.29
C HIS A 122 -11.61 -9.08 6.27
N LYS A 123 -12.56 -9.40 7.15
CA LYS A 123 -13.17 -8.43 8.08
C LYS A 123 -12.21 -7.88 9.15
N ASP A 124 -11.18 -8.64 9.49
CA ASP A 124 -10.20 -8.29 10.54
C ASP A 124 -8.99 -7.51 10.01
N VAL A 125 -8.90 -7.35 8.70
CA VAL A 125 -7.82 -6.57 8.05
C VAL A 125 -8.11 -5.09 8.18
N VAL A 126 -7.05 -4.32 8.44
CA VAL A 126 -7.11 -2.85 8.48
C VAL A 126 -6.57 -2.29 7.17
N PRO A 127 -7.44 -1.87 6.24
CA PRO A 127 -7.03 -1.30 4.97
C PRO A 127 -6.87 0.21 5.06
N PHE A 128 -5.76 0.71 4.54
CA PHE A 128 -5.51 2.12 4.27
C PHE A 128 -5.38 2.36 2.77
N VAL A 129 -5.99 3.43 2.29
CA VAL A 129 -5.73 3.96 0.95
C VAL A 129 -4.99 5.28 1.11
N LEU A 130 -3.77 5.35 0.60
CA LEU A 130 -2.92 6.53 0.68
C LEU A 130 -2.75 7.13 -0.71
N LEU A 131 -3.28 8.34 -0.90
CA LEU A 131 -3.25 9.08 -2.16
C LEU A 131 -2.30 10.27 -2.02
N ILE A 132 -1.20 10.25 -2.78
CA ILE A 132 -0.17 11.29 -2.75
C ILE A 132 -0.12 12.03 -4.08
N ASP A 133 -0.27 13.36 -4.02
CA ASP A 133 -0.24 14.25 -5.18
C ASP A 133 -1.31 13.87 -6.23
N GLU A 134 -2.46 13.36 -5.77
CA GLU A 134 -3.62 13.06 -6.60
C GLU A 134 -4.61 14.24 -6.65
N ARG A 135 -5.56 14.17 -7.57
CA ARG A 135 -6.57 15.23 -7.74
C ARG A 135 -7.65 15.12 -6.68
N PRO A 136 -8.20 16.27 -6.21
CA PRO A 136 -9.27 16.27 -5.20
C PRO A 136 -10.50 15.44 -5.61
N GLU A 137 -10.89 15.47 -6.89
CA GLU A 137 -12.01 14.67 -7.39
C GLU A 137 -11.73 13.15 -7.32
N GLU A 138 -10.49 12.71 -7.56
CA GLU A 138 -10.09 11.30 -7.45
C GLU A 138 -10.09 10.85 -5.97
N VAL A 139 -9.70 11.74 -5.06
CA VAL A 139 -9.78 11.49 -3.62
C VAL A 139 -11.23 11.31 -3.18
N THR A 140 -12.12 12.21 -3.62
CA THR A 140 -13.56 12.13 -3.29
C THR A 140 -14.18 10.85 -3.85
N ASP A 141 -13.85 10.47 -5.07
CA ASP A 141 -14.34 9.24 -5.70
C ASP A 141 -13.89 8.00 -4.90
N MET A 142 -12.62 7.96 -4.51
CA MET A 142 -12.08 6.87 -3.68
C MET A 142 -12.79 6.78 -2.33
N GLN A 143 -13.00 7.91 -1.64
CA GLN A 143 -13.72 7.97 -0.36
C GLN A 143 -15.17 7.50 -0.44
N ARG A 144 -15.83 7.73 -1.58
CA ARG A 144 -17.22 7.29 -1.80
C ARG A 144 -17.32 5.81 -2.20
N THR A 145 -16.33 5.31 -2.90
CA THR A 145 -16.34 3.97 -3.48
C THR A 145 -15.77 2.91 -2.55
N VAL A 146 -14.82 3.27 -1.69
CA VAL A 146 -14.09 2.33 -0.82
C VAL A 146 -14.41 2.60 0.65
N LYS A 147 -14.81 1.55 1.38
CA LYS A 147 -15.07 1.61 2.84
C LYS A 147 -13.80 1.39 3.67
N ALA A 148 -12.71 2.06 3.31
CA ALA A 148 -11.45 2.06 4.03
C ALA A 148 -11.14 3.45 4.56
N GLU A 149 -10.13 3.56 5.42
CA GLU A 149 -9.57 4.87 5.78
C GLU A 149 -8.77 5.40 4.59
N VAL A 150 -9.31 6.42 3.90
CA VAL A 150 -8.66 7.10 2.77
C VAL A 150 -7.94 8.33 3.30
N ILE A 151 -6.63 8.32 3.18
CA ILE A 151 -5.74 9.40 3.61
C ILE A 151 -5.11 9.99 2.37
N SER A 152 -5.13 11.32 2.25
CA SER A 152 -4.66 11.99 1.04
C SER A 152 -3.86 13.24 1.33
N SER A 153 -2.99 13.55 0.39
CA SER A 153 -2.39 14.86 0.23
C SER A 153 -2.46 15.20 -1.26
N THR A 154 -3.27 16.19 -1.60
CA THR A 154 -3.62 16.54 -2.99
C THR A 154 -2.54 17.39 -3.65
N PHE A 155 -2.56 17.49 -4.98
CA PHE A 155 -1.51 18.13 -5.77
C PHE A 155 -1.30 19.62 -5.46
N ASP A 156 -2.27 20.29 -4.85
CA ASP A 156 -2.21 21.67 -4.41
C ASP A 156 -1.51 21.87 -3.06
N GLU A 157 -1.21 20.78 -2.34
CA GLU A 157 -0.45 20.83 -1.09
C GLU A 157 1.07 20.76 -1.35
N PRO A 158 1.91 21.31 -0.45
CA PRO A 158 3.37 21.30 -0.60
C PRO A 158 3.94 19.87 -0.42
N ALA A 159 5.15 19.66 -0.98
CA ALA A 159 5.83 18.34 -0.93
C ALA A 159 6.08 17.86 0.51
N GLU A 160 6.34 18.77 1.46
CA GLU A 160 6.50 18.46 2.88
C GLU A 160 5.25 17.80 3.46
N ARG A 161 4.07 18.21 3.00
CA ARG A 161 2.79 17.63 3.45
C ARG A 161 2.65 16.21 2.92
N HIS A 162 3.01 15.94 1.66
CA HIS A 162 3.01 14.59 1.09
C HIS A 162 3.88 13.63 1.92
N VAL A 163 5.09 14.07 2.25
CA VAL A 163 6.04 13.31 3.08
C VAL A 163 5.47 13.06 4.48
N GLN A 164 4.97 14.12 5.14
CA GLN A 164 4.42 14.02 6.49
C GLN A 164 3.25 13.04 6.58
N VAL A 165 2.32 13.10 5.62
CA VAL A 165 1.15 12.22 5.57
C VAL A 165 1.58 10.77 5.38
N ALA A 166 2.52 10.51 4.47
CA ALA A 166 3.03 9.16 4.24
C ALA A 166 3.75 8.61 5.47
N GLU A 167 4.57 9.41 6.15
CA GLU A 167 5.25 9.00 7.39
C GLU A 167 4.26 8.69 8.51
N MET A 168 3.19 9.45 8.64
CA MET A 168 2.13 9.17 9.63
C MET A 168 1.41 7.86 9.34
N VAL A 169 1.08 7.58 8.09
CA VAL A 169 0.40 6.33 7.70
C VAL A 169 1.27 5.12 7.98
N ILE A 170 2.55 5.15 7.60
CA ILE A 170 3.44 4.01 7.82
C ILE A 170 3.69 3.76 9.31
N GLU A 171 3.83 4.80 10.12
CA GLU A 171 3.99 4.64 11.55
C GLU A 171 2.72 4.11 12.22
N LYS A 172 1.53 4.59 11.82
CA LYS A 172 0.25 4.04 12.28
C LYS A 172 0.12 2.55 11.91
N ALA A 173 0.47 2.19 10.68
CA ALA A 173 0.45 0.80 10.22
C ALA A 173 1.39 -0.09 11.04
N LYS A 174 2.62 0.35 11.29
CA LYS A 174 3.58 -0.38 12.14
C LYS A 174 3.05 -0.61 13.56
N ARG A 175 2.43 0.42 14.16
CA ARG A 175 1.82 0.29 15.51
C ARG A 175 0.73 -0.79 15.53
N LEU A 176 -0.12 -0.84 14.51
CA LEU A 176 -1.16 -1.87 14.42
C LEU A 176 -0.59 -3.27 14.22
N VAL A 177 0.48 -3.42 13.43
CA VAL A 177 1.17 -4.70 13.24
C VAL A 177 1.83 -5.18 14.54
N GLU A 178 2.38 -4.29 15.36
CA GLU A 178 2.89 -4.62 16.70
C GLU A 178 1.80 -5.23 17.60
N HIS A 179 0.53 -4.91 17.33
CA HIS A 179 -0.66 -5.50 17.97
C HIS A 179 -1.24 -6.70 17.18
N LYS A 180 -0.41 -7.34 16.35
CA LYS A 180 -0.75 -8.54 15.56
C LYS A 180 -1.90 -8.35 14.56
N LYS A 181 -2.15 -7.11 14.13
CA LYS A 181 -3.12 -6.84 13.08
C LYS A 181 -2.53 -7.07 11.70
N ASP A 182 -3.35 -7.54 10.78
CA ASP A 182 -3.04 -7.56 9.37
C ASP A 182 -3.43 -6.20 8.76
N VAL A 183 -2.43 -5.46 8.27
CA VAL A 183 -2.60 -4.12 7.71
C VAL A 183 -2.27 -4.15 6.22
N VAL A 184 -3.10 -3.53 5.41
CA VAL A 184 -2.88 -3.36 3.98
C VAL A 184 -2.86 -1.88 3.63
N ILE A 185 -1.79 -1.42 2.99
CA ILE A 185 -1.69 -0.07 2.44
C ILE A 185 -1.75 -0.16 0.92
N LEU A 186 -2.72 0.52 0.33
CA LEU A 186 -2.80 0.78 -1.11
C LEU A 186 -2.31 2.19 -1.36
N LEU A 187 -1.12 2.33 -1.97
CA LEU A 187 -0.47 3.61 -2.21
C LEU A 187 -0.57 4.04 -3.68
N ASP A 188 -1.15 5.18 -3.93
CA ASP A 188 -1.14 5.85 -5.23
C ASP A 188 -0.53 7.24 -5.10
N SER A 189 0.73 7.47 -5.47
CA SER A 189 1.68 6.55 -6.04
C SER A 189 3.06 6.64 -5.34
N ILE A 190 3.83 5.57 -5.41
CA ILE A 190 5.22 5.57 -4.90
C ILE A 190 6.10 6.53 -5.72
N THR A 191 5.81 6.70 -7.01
CA THR A 191 6.53 7.63 -7.89
C THR A 191 6.40 9.07 -7.40
N ARG A 192 5.18 9.49 -7.07
CA ARG A 192 4.91 10.85 -6.57
C ARG A 192 5.44 11.06 -5.16
N LEU A 193 5.36 10.03 -4.31
CA LEU A 193 5.99 10.07 -3.00
C LEU A 193 7.51 10.24 -3.10
N ALA A 194 8.16 9.51 -4.01
CA ALA A 194 9.60 9.64 -4.26
C ALA A 194 9.96 11.04 -4.79
N ARG A 195 9.15 11.62 -5.67
CA ARG A 195 9.31 13.01 -6.13
C ARG A 195 9.22 14.01 -4.98
N ALA A 196 8.26 13.83 -4.08
CA ALA A 196 8.10 14.69 -2.90
C ALA A 196 9.34 14.61 -1.99
N TYR A 197 9.85 13.42 -1.72
CA TYR A 197 11.11 13.27 -0.98
C TYR A 197 12.29 13.92 -1.70
N ASN A 198 12.36 13.83 -3.02
CA ASN A 198 13.43 14.48 -3.80
C ASN A 198 13.40 16.01 -3.68
N SER A 199 12.22 16.59 -3.47
CA SER A 199 12.06 18.04 -3.26
C SER A 199 12.40 18.48 -1.83
N VAL A 200 12.16 17.61 -0.84
CA VAL A 200 12.25 17.96 0.60
C VAL A 200 13.61 17.58 1.20
N VAL A 201 14.26 16.51 0.73
CA VAL A 201 15.52 16.05 1.28
C VAL A 201 16.66 17.00 0.91
N PRO A 202 17.52 17.41 1.86
CA PRO A 202 18.69 18.24 1.55
C PRO A 202 19.58 17.59 0.49
N PRO A 203 20.11 18.36 -0.48
CA PRO A 203 20.94 17.82 -1.55
C PRO A 203 22.17 17.11 -1.01
N SER A 204 22.41 15.88 -1.47
CA SER A 204 23.63 15.12 -1.14
C SER A 204 24.86 15.54 -1.95
N GLY A 205 24.66 16.31 -3.03
CA GLY A 205 25.67 16.62 -4.03
C GLY A 205 25.90 15.49 -5.05
N LYS A 206 25.23 14.34 -4.91
CA LYS A 206 25.29 13.21 -5.84
C LYS A 206 23.92 13.03 -6.51
N ILE A 207 23.82 13.50 -7.75
CA ILE A 207 22.58 13.42 -8.52
C ILE A 207 22.66 12.23 -9.47
N LEU A 208 21.66 11.36 -9.41
CA LEU A 208 21.43 10.29 -10.37
C LEU A 208 20.85 10.89 -11.67
N SER A 209 20.78 10.08 -12.73
CA SER A 209 20.13 10.54 -13.96
C SER A 209 18.68 10.94 -13.68
N GLY A 210 18.14 11.89 -14.47
CA GLY A 210 16.77 12.39 -14.27
C GLY A 210 16.59 13.37 -13.09
N GLY A 211 17.69 13.86 -12.48
CA GLY A 211 17.62 14.86 -11.41
C GLY A 211 17.22 14.29 -10.04
N VAL A 212 17.37 13.00 -9.82
CA VAL A 212 17.08 12.33 -8.54
C VAL A 212 18.31 12.40 -7.63
N ASP A 213 18.19 12.98 -6.44
CA ASP A 213 19.26 12.94 -5.43
C ASP A 213 19.41 11.50 -4.88
N SER A 214 20.66 11.06 -4.70
CA SER A 214 20.96 9.70 -4.25
C SER A 214 20.38 9.37 -2.88
N ASN A 215 20.17 10.36 -2.01
CA ASN A 215 19.57 10.18 -0.69
C ASN A 215 18.04 10.23 -0.69
N ALA A 216 17.44 10.81 -1.74
CA ALA A 216 16.00 11.03 -1.81
C ALA A 216 15.18 9.73 -1.81
N LEU A 217 15.73 8.65 -2.38
CA LEU A 217 15.02 7.38 -2.50
C LEU A 217 15.11 6.48 -1.27
N GLN A 218 15.97 6.79 -0.30
CA GLN A 218 16.15 5.93 0.88
C GLN A 218 14.86 5.82 1.73
N ARG A 219 14.20 6.95 2.01
CA ARG A 219 12.98 6.95 2.82
C ARG A 219 11.79 6.28 2.11
N PRO A 220 11.46 6.58 0.85
CA PRO A 220 10.41 5.84 0.15
C PRO A 220 10.73 4.36 -0.04
N LYS A 221 12.01 3.97 -0.18
CA LYS A 221 12.42 2.55 -0.15
C LYS A 221 12.16 1.91 1.20
N ARG A 222 12.43 2.60 2.31
CA ARG A 222 12.10 2.12 3.66
C ARG A 222 10.60 2.00 3.87
N PHE A 223 9.82 2.94 3.35
CA PHE A 223 8.36 2.87 3.37
C PHE A 223 7.88 1.58 2.68
N PHE A 224 8.23 1.38 1.43
CA PHE A 224 7.83 0.21 0.65
C PHE A 224 8.43 -1.08 1.20
N GLY A 225 9.68 -1.04 1.63
CA GLY A 225 10.40 -2.16 2.23
C GLY A 225 9.92 -2.58 3.62
N ALA A 226 9.06 -1.78 4.26
CA ALA A 226 8.46 -2.14 5.54
C ALA A 226 7.45 -3.31 5.42
N ALA A 227 6.89 -3.54 4.23
CA ALA A 227 5.94 -4.64 3.99
C ALA A 227 6.61 -5.99 4.26
N ARG A 228 6.01 -6.76 5.16
CA ARG A 228 6.46 -8.09 5.57
C ARG A 228 5.36 -8.87 6.29
N ASN A 229 5.43 -10.19 6.18
CA ASN A 229 4.72 -11.09 7.07
C ASN A 229 5.55 -11.27 8.35
N ILE A 230 4.92 -11.49 9.50
CA ILE A 230 5.58 -11.49 10.81
C ILE A 230 5.35 -12.84 11.52
N GLU A 231 6.43 -13.44 12.02
CA GLU A 231 6.38 -14.72 12.74
C GLU A 231 5.55 -14.64 14.02
N GLU A 232 5.68 -13.55 14.76
CA GLU A 232 4.97 -13.31 16.02
C GLU A 232 3.47 -13.01 15.81
N GLY A 233 3.03 -12.86 14.57
CA GLY A 233 1.66 -12.57 14.15
C GLY A 233 1.47 -11.16 13.59
N GLY A 234 0.44 -11.02 12.77
CA GLY A 234 0.19 -9.80 12.01
C GLY A 234 1.02 -9.72 10.73
N SER A 235 0.72 -8.74 9.91
CA SER A 235 1.43 -8.48 8.66
C SER A 235 1.24 -7.04 8.19
N LEU A 236 2.20 -6.56 7.41
CA LEU A 236 2.08 -5.32 6.67
C LEU A 236 2.21 -5.61 5.17
N THR A 237 1.13 -5.43 4.44
CA THR A 237 1.09 -5.56 2.98
C THR A 237 1.06 -4.17 2.36
N ILE A 238 1.89 -3.92 1.36
CA ILE A 238 1.90 -2.64 0.62
C ILE A 238 1.78 -2.94 -0.87
N MET A 239 0.70 -2.43 -1.48
CA MET A 239 0.49 -2.43 -2.92
C MET A 239 0.63 -0.99 -3.40
N ALA A 240 1.72 -0.70 -4.09
CA ALA A 240 2.05 0.66 -4.52
C ALA A 240 2.00 0.78 -6.05
N THR A 241 1.39 1.84 -6.56
CA THR A 241 1.44 2.15 -7.99
C THR A 241 2.76 2.84 -8.33
N ALA A 242 3.37 2.42 -9.42
CA ALA A 242 4.53 3.06 -10.03
C ALA A 242 4.15 3.56 -11.42
N LEU A 243 4.39 4.85 -11.67
CA LEU A 243 4.06 5.48 -12.93
C LEU A 243 5.19 5.26 -13.95
N VAL A 244 4.83 4.79 -15.14
CA VAL A 244 5.76 4.58 -16.26
C VAL A 244 5.19 5.25 -17.51
N ASP A 245 6.03 5.40 -18.54
CA ASP A 245 5.64 6.02 -19.83
C ASP A 245 5.04 7.43 -19.69
N THR A 246 5.49 8.16 -18.67
CA THR A 246 5.04 9.54 -18.38
C THR A 246 5.78 10.59 -19.21
N GLY A 247 6.83 10.19 -19.90
CA GLY A 247 7.77 11.10 -20.57
C GLY A 247 8.77 11.76 -19.60
N SER A 248 8.73 11.43 -18.32
CA SER A 248 9.66 11.94 -17.30
C SER A 248 10.83 11.00 -17.07
N ARG A 249 12.05 11.48 -17.30
CA ARG A 249 13.27 10.74 -16.99
C ARG A 249 13.41 10.43 -15.51
N MET A 250 12.91 11.31 -14.65
CA MET A 250 12.87 11.09 -13.20
C MET A 250 12.03 9.87 -12.84
N ASP A 251 10.86 9.71 -13.44
CA ASP A 251 9.97 8.58 -13.18
C ASP A 251 10.56 7.25 -13.62
N GLU A 252 11.29 7.24 -14.75
CA GLU A 252 12.01 6.05 -15.19
C GLU A 252 13.07 5.62 -14.18
N VAL A 253 13.85 6.56 -13.66
CA VAL A 253 14.87 6.28 -12.62
C VAL A 253 14.22 5.78 -11.33
N ILE A 254 13.14 6.43 -10.86
CA ILE A 254 12.39 6.01 -9.70
C ILE A 254 11.86 4.58 -9.88
N PHE A 255 11.25 4.28 -11.02
CA PHE A 255 10.72 2.95 -11.30
C PHE A 255 11.82 1.87 -11.25
N GLU A 256 12.96 2.07 -11.91
CA GLU A 256 14.07 1.11 -11.92
C GLU A 256 14.61 0.86 -10.49
N GLU A 257 14.63 1.90 -9.65
CA GLU A 257 15.09 1.77 -8.26
C GLU A 257 14.11 1.00 -7.35
N PHE A 258 12.81 1.00 -7.65
CA PHE A 258 11.79 0.25 -6.91
C PHE A 258 11.56 -1.15 -7.44
N LYS A 259 11.78 -1.40 -8.72
CA LYS A 259 11.55 -2.69 -9.39
C LYS A 259 12.23 -3.87 -8.68
N GLY A 260 13.44 -3.67 -8.16
CA GLY A 260 14.16 -4.69 -7.39
C GLY A 260 13.72 -4.88 -5.94
N THR A 261 12.92 -3.95 -5.40
CA THR A 261 12.47 -3.96 -3.99
C THR A 261 11.20 -4.77 -3.79
N GLY A 262 10.33 -4.83 -4.77
CA GLY A 262 9.06 -5.59 -4.74
C GLY A 262 9.27 -7.09 -4.86
N ASN A 263 8.29 -7.85 -4.36
CA ASN A 263 8.21 -9.30 -4.51
C ASN A 263 6.91 -9.76 -5.20
N ALA A 264 6.11 -8.83 -5.70
CA ALA A 264 5.02 -9.05 -6.66
C ALA A 264 4.95 -7.87 -7.61
N GLU A 265 4.64 -8.13 -8.87
CA GLU A 265 4.57 -7.10 -9.90
C GLU A 265 3.35 -7.32 -10.77
N ILE A 266 2.54 -6.28 -10.92
CA ILE A 266 1.34 -6.23 -11.75
C ILE A 266 1.61 -5.20 -12.83
N GLN A 267 1.83 -5.65 -14.05
CA GLN A 267 2.09 -4.79 -15.20
C GLN A 267 0.78 -4.45 -15.90
N LEU A 268 0.45 -3.17 -16.00
CA LEU A 268 -0.63 -2.69 -16.85
C LEU A 268 -0.08 -2.33 -18.24
N ASP A 269 -0.83 -2.64 -19.29
CA ASP A 269 -0.43 -2.38 -20.68
C ASP A 269 -1.39 -1.37 -21.32
N ARG A 270 -0.79 -0.28 -21.85
CA ARG A 270 -1.55 0.76 -22.53
C ARG A 270 -2.26 0.26 -23.80
N LYS A 271 -1.70 -0.70 -24.52
CA LYS A 271 -2.29 -1.24 -25.75
C LYS A 271 -3.63 -1.93 -25.48
N LEU A 272 -3.73 -2.62 -24.32
CA LEU A 272 -5.00 -3.20 -23.88
C LEU A 272 -6.03 -2.11 -23.55
N ALA A 273 -5.61 -1.11 -22.79
CA ALA A 273 -6.48 0.02 -22.42
C ALA A 273 -6.96 0.81 -23.66
N ASP A 274 -6.10 1.04 -24.63
CA ASP A 274 -6.45 1.70 -25.91
C ASP A 274 -7.49 0.90 -26.70
N LYS A 275 -7.44 -0.44 -26.60
CA LYS A 275 -8.45 -1.35 -27.18
C LYS A 275 -9.69 -1.57 -26.29
N ARG A 276 -9.78 -0.91 -25.14
CA ARG A 276 -10.86 -1.09 -24.16
C ARG A 276 -10.96 -2.51 -23.59
N VAL A 277 -9.85 -3.24 -23.55
CA VAL A 277 -9.75 -4.55 -22.91
C VAL A 277 -9.34 -4.33 -21.45
N PHE A 278 -10.22 -4.65 -20.51
CA PHE A 278 -9.99 -4.50 -19.08
C PHE A 278 -10.31 -5.81 -18.34
N PRO A 279 -9.49 -6.15 -17.30
CA PRO A 279 -8.31 -5.45 -16.82
C PRO A 279 -7.17 -5.44 -17.86
N SER A 280 -6.41 -4.37 -17.90
CA SER A 280 -5.33 -4.17 -18.87
C SER A 280 -4.01 -4.83 -18.44
N PHE A 281 -4.06 -6.07 -17.95
CA PHE A 281 -2.88 -6.78 -17.45
C PHE A 281 -2.00 -7.33 -18.55
N ASP A 282 -0.71 -7.06 -18.49
CA ASP A 282 0.30 -7.86 -19.17
C ASP A 282 0.63 -9.08 -18.28
N ILE A 283 -0.06 -10.19 -18.51
CA ILE A 283 0.08 -11.40 -17.71
C ILE A 283 1.47 -12.02 -17.80
N LYS A 284 2.16 -11.84 -18.94
CA LYS A 284 3.51 -12.39 -19.13
C LYS A 284 4.55 -11.70 -18.27
N ARG A 285 4.37 -10.39 -18.07
CA ARG A 285 5.29 -9.55 -17.27
C ARG A 285 4.85 -9.44 -15.81
N SER A 286 3.68 -9.96 -15.46
CA SER A 286 3.14 -9.93 -14.11
C SER A 286 3.38 -11.25 -13.39
N GLY A 287 3.57 -11.19 -12.08
CA GLY A 287 3.75 -12.39 -11.26
C GLY A 287 4.14 -12.08 -9.82
N THR A 288 4.12 -13.13 -9.01
CA THR A 288 4.46 -13.09 -7.58
C THR A 288 5.65 -14.01 -7.33
N ARG A 289 6.65 -13.50 -6.63
CA ARG A 289 7.78 -14.33 -6.19
C ARG A 289 7.31 -15.27 -5.10
N LYS A 290 7.78 -16.52 -5.15
CA LYS A 290 7.40 -17.57 -4.21
C LYS A 290 5.88 -17.84 -4.16
N GLU A 291 5.22 -17.80 -5.32
CA GLU A 291 3.80 -18.10 -5.45
C GLU A 291 3.45 -19.51 -4.95
N GLU A 292 4.43 -20.43 -4.94
CA GLU A 292 4.30 -21.77 -4.36
C GLU A 292 3.98 -21.78 -2.86
N LEU A 293 4.21 -20.70 -2.14
CA LEU A 293 3.81 -20.56 -0.74
C LEU A 293 2.36 -20.11 -0.56
N LEU A 294 1.75 -19.58 -1.63
CA LEU A 294 0.40 -19.01 -1.62
C LEU A 294 -0.64 -19.90 -2.30
N LEU A 295 -0.21 -20.83 -3.14
CA LEU A 295 -1.05 -21.74 -3.91
C LEU A 295 -0.76 -23.18 -3.48
N ASP A 296 -1.80 -24.01 -3.42
CA ASP A 296 -1.57 -25.43 -3.27
C ASP A 296 -0.93 -26.05 -4.53
N ALA A 297 -0.39 -27.26 -4.41
CA ALA A 297 0.37 -27.90 -5.48
C ALA A 297 -0.48 -28.15 -6.76
N GLU A 298 -1.78 -28.41 -6.61
CA GLU A 298 -2.67 -28.62 -7.74
C GLU A 298 -2.97 -27.31 -8.46
N GLN A 299 -3.32 -26.26 -7.72
CA GLN A 299 -3.54 -24.92 -8.26
C GLN A 299 -2.28 -24.40 -8.96
N LEU A 300 -1.13 -24.53 -8.32
CA LEU A 300 0.16 -24.10 -8.87
C LEU A 300 0.46 -24.76 -10.20
N ASN A 301 0.27 -26.10 -10.29
CA ASN A 301 0.49 -26.84 -11.53
C ASN A 301 -0.45 -26.36 -12.66
N ARG A 302 -1.73 -26.16 -12.34
CA ARG A 302 -2.73 -25.65 -13.31
C ARG A 302 -2.38 -24.23 -13.79
N VAL A 303 -1.96 -23.37 -12.91
CA VAL A 303 -1.54 -21.99 -13.25
C VAL A 303 -0.29 -22.03 -14.15
N TRP A 304 0.67 -22.88 -13.88
CA TRP A 304 1.86 -23.02 -14.73
C TRP A 304 1.52 -23.54 -16.14
N ILE A 305 0.62 -24.49 -16.27
CA ILE A 305 0.12 -24.96 -17.57
C ILE A 305 -0.56 -23.81 -18.32
N LEU A 306 -1.42 -23.06 -17.64
CA LEU A 306 -2.09 -21.90 -18.22
C LEU A 306 -1.09 -20.83 -18.67
N ARG A 307 -0.09 -20.51 -17.83
CA ARG A 307 0.98 -19.57 -18.20
C ARG A 307 1.74 -20.01 -19.46
N LYS A 308 2.07 -21.30 -19.59
CA LYS A 308 2.72 -21.83 -20.80
C LYS A 308 1.87 -21.60 -22.04
N LEU A 309 0.56 -21.84 -21.96
CA LEU A 309 -0.36 -21.56 -23.06
C LEU A 309 -0.37 -20.07 -23.40
N LEU A 310 -0.53 -19.19 -22.40
CA LEU A 310 -0.60 -17.75 -22.61
C LEU A 310 0.70 -17.15 -23.19
N THR A 311 1.87 -17.77 -22.91
CA THR A 311 3.14 -17.29 -23.49
C THR A 311 3.22 -17.46 -25.02
N THR A 312 2.43 -18.34 -25.60
CA THR A 312 2.36 -18.53 -27.06
C THR A 312 1.53 -17.45 -27.77
N LEU A 313 0.67 -16.75 -27.05
CA LEU A 313 -0.20 -15.68 -27.54
C LEU A 313 0.48 -14.31 -27.38
N ASN A 314 0.04 -13.29 -28.09
CA ASN A 314 0.44 -11.90 -27.78
C ASN A 314 -0.31 -11.38 -26.54
N THR A 315 0.05 -10.19 -26.05
CA THR A 315 -0.53 -9.63 -24.80
C THR A 315 -2.05 -9.44 -24.89
N VAL A 316 -2.55 -8.99 -26.04
CA VAL A 316 -3.99 -8.74 -26.27
C VAL A 316 -4.75 -10.08 -26.32
N ASP A 317 -4.30 -11.00 -27.16
CA ASP A 317 -4.95 -12.30 -27.31
C ASP A 317 -4.93 -13.10 -26.00
N SER A 318 -3.87 -12.97 -25.20
CA SER A 318 -3.79 -13.58 -23.86
C SER A 318 -4.88 -13.09 -22.92
N MET A 319 -5.15 -11.79 -22.91
CA MET A 319 -6.21 -11.21 -22.07
C MET A 319 -7.60 -11.53 -22.58
N GLU A 320 -7.83 -11.42 -23.89
CA GLU A 320 -9.11 -11.79 -24.52
C GLU A 320 -9.45 -13.27 -24.28
N PHE A 321 -8.45 -14.16 -24.40
CA PHE A 321 -8.61 -15.58 -24.08
C PHE A 321 -9.03 -15.80 -22.62
N LEU A 322 -8.35 -15.15 -21.66
CA LEU A 322 -8.70 -15.26 -20.24
C LEU A 322 -10.12 -14.75 -19.97
N LEU A 323 -10.46 -13.59 -20.50
CA LEU A 323 -11.80 -13.00 -20.32
C LEU A 323 -12.89 -13.88 -20.90
N GLU A 324 -12.69 -14.45 -22.08
CA GLU A 324 -13.64 -15.39 -22.70
C GLU A 324 -13.85 -16.63 -21.81
N LYS A 325 -12.77 -17.25 -21.31
CA LYS A 325 -12.84 -18.44 -20.46
C LYS A 325 -13.41 -18.18 -19.07
N MET A 326 -13.33 -16.96 -18.57
CA MET A 326 -13.85 -16.58 -17.25
C MET A 326 -15.29 -16.05 -17.29
N SER A 327 -15.81 -15.70 -18.47
CA SER A 327 -17.20 -15.24 -18.64
C SER A 327 -18.20 -16.38 -18.88
N GLY A 328 -17.76 -17.58 -19.15
CA GLY A 328 -18.58 -18.81 -19.23
C GLY A 328 -18.53 -19.56 -17.92
#